data_4d872f95c76744109dc62b080b2658d4
#
_entry.id   4d872f95c76744109dc62b080b2658d4
#
_cell.length_a   1.000
_cell.length_b   1.000
_cell.length_c   1.000
_cell.angle_alpha   90.00
_cell.angle_beta   90.00
_cell.angle_gamma   90.00
#
_symmetry.space_group_name_H-M   'P 1'
#
loop_
_entity.id
_entity.type
_entity.pdbx_description
1 polymer ?
#
loop_
_entity_poly.entity_id
_entity_poly.type
_entity_poly.pdbx_seq_one_letter_code
_entity_poly.pdbx_strand_id
1 'polypeptide(L)'
;AGQRESTVQAAQLRQMRAYLLAHPEIKDVIVSGGDPFTMATGALERVLSSIRSVPTVEVIRIGTRCPAVLPMRVTDELVAMLKTYHPLYVNVHFNHPAELTPMAAEACARLVDAGIPVGNQAVLLRGINDDPKVLEELFRSLVRVRVRPYYLFQCDLVRGVEHFRTPLARGIEVMEYLRGR
;
A
#
# COMPACT_ATOMS: atom_id res chain seq x y z
N ALA A 1 -25.44 -3.93 12.69
CA ALA A 1 -25.65 -2.89 11.68
C ALA A 1 -24.60 -3.13 10.58
N GLY A 2 -25.03 -3.70 9.44
CA GLY A 2 -24.14 -4.02 8.32
C GLY A 2 -23.53 -2.75 7.75
N GLN A 3 -22.21 -2.71 7.70
CA GLN A 3 -21.51 -1.74 6.85
C GLN A 3 -21.94 -2.02 5.41
N ARG A 4 -22.62 -1.06 4.78
CA ARG A 4 -22.83 -1.10 3.33
C ARG A 4 -21.45 -1.13 2.69
N GLU A 5 -21.16 -2.16 1.90
CA GLU A 5 -20.04 -2.16 0.98
C GLU A 5 -20.12 -0.86 0.18
N SER A 6 -19.17 0.03 0.35
CA SER A 6 -19.10 1.27 -0.41
C SER A 6 -18.56 0.96 -1.80
N THR A 7 -19.41 0.37 -2.63
CA THR A 7 -19.11 0.23 -4.05
C THR A 7 -19.03 1.64 -4.63
N VAL A 8 -17.86 2.00 -5.16
CA VAL A 8 -17.66 3.31 -5.81
C VAL A 8 -18.71 3.46 -6.92
N GLN A 9 -19.64 4.40 -6.74
CA GLN A 9 -20.75 4.59 -7.67
C GLN A 9 -20.25 5.27 -8.96
N ALA A 10 -20.89 4.98 -10.08
CA ALA A 10 -20.55 5.59 -11.36
C ALA A 10 -20.58 7.13 -11.34
N ALA A 11 -21.45 7.72 -10.51
CA ALA A 11 -21.49 9.17 -10.30
C ALA A 11 -20.22 9.70 -9.63
N GLN A 12 -19.70 8.99 -8.63
CA GLN A 12 -18.45 9.36 -7.94
C GLN A 12 -17.23 9.27 -8.87
N LEU A 13 -17.18 8.24 -9.73
CA LEU A 13 -16.12 8.13 -10.74
C LEU A 13 -16.17 9.27 -11.75
N ARG A 14 -17.35 9.66 -12.20
CA ARG A 14 -17.51 10.82 -13.10
C ARG A 14 -17.06 12.13 -12.43
N GLN A 15 -17.43 12.32 -11.16
CA GLN A 15 -17.03 13.51 -10.38
C GLN A 15 -15.51 13.56 -10.18
N MET A 16 -14.89 12.43 -9.77
CA MET A 16 -13.44 12.30 -9.64
C MET A 16 -12.73 12.63 -10.96
N ARG A 17 -13.20 12.03 -12.07
CA ARG A 17 -12.62 12.29 -13.39
C ARG A 17 -12.74 13.76 -13.79
N ALA A 18 -13.91 14.37 -13.58
CA ALA A 18 -14.11 15.79 -13.88
C ALA A 18 -13.18 16.68 -13.04
N TYR A 19 -12.98 16.34 -11.77
CA TYR A 19 -12.04 17.03 -10.90
C TYR A 19 -10.59 16.93 -11.42
N LEU A 20 -10.13 15.74 -11.77
CA LEU A 20 -8.77 15.54 -12.30
C LEU A 20 -8.54 16.28 -13.63
N LEU A 21 -9.57 16.33 -14.50
CA LEU A 21 -9.49 17.10 -15.75
C LEU A 21 -9.43 18.61 -15.51
N ALA A 22 -10.05 19.11 -14.45
CA ALA A 22 -10.02 20.53 -14.06
C ALA A 22 -8.71 20.92 -13.36
N HIS A 23 -7.91 19.93 -12.90
CA HIS A 23 -6.67 20.11 -12.14
C HIS A 23 -5.49 19.41 -12.83
N PRO A 24 -5.00 19.93 -13.97
CA PRO A 24 -3.94 19.30 -14.76
C PRO A 24 -2.57 19.26 -14.06
N GLU A 25 -2.40 19.98 -12.95
CA GLU A 25 -1.25 19.92 -12.06
C GLU A 25 -1.16 18.61 -11.26
N ILE A 26 -2.27 17.86 -11.13
CA ILE A 26 -2.28 16.55 -10.47
C ILE A 26 -1.68 15.52 -11.42
N LYS A 27 -0.48 15.02 -11.10
CA LYS A 27 0.26 14.03 -11.88
C LYS A 27 0.24 12.64 -11.28
N ASP A 28 -0.02 12.53 -9.99
CA ASP A 28 0.08 11.32 -9.18
C ASP A 28 -1.21 11.13 -8.39
N VAL A 29 -1.85 9.98 -8.55
CA VAL A 29 -3.10 9.64 -7.88
C VAL A 29 -2.92 8.41 -7.00
N ILE A 30 -3.24 8.56 -5.72
CA ILE A 30 -3.21 7.45 -4.76
C ILE A 30 -4.62 6.90 -4.58
N VAL A 31 -4.79 5.63 -4.91
CA VAL A 31 -6.02 4.86 -4.63
C VAL A 31 -5.86 4.24 -3.24
N SER A 32 -6.64 4.74 -2.29
CA SER A 32 -6.64 4.31 -0.88
C SER A 32 -8.03 4.50 -0.27
N GLY A 33 -8.18 4.23 1.04
CA GLY A 33 -9.46 4.35 1.76
C GLY A 33 -10.26 3.06 1.68
N GLY A 34 -10.54 2.42 2.85
CA GLY A 34 -10.71 0.98 2.88
C GLY A 34 -9.45 0.32 2.32
N ASP A 35 -9.51 -0.92 1.92
CA ASP A 35 -8.39 -1.53 1.19
C ASP A 35 -8.82 -1.78 -0.27
N PRO A 36 -8.19 -1.13 -1.27
CA PRO A 36 -8.59 -1.26 -2.67
C PRO A 36 -8.55 -2.70 -3.19
N PHE A 37 -7.67 -3.54 -2.66
CA PHE A 37 -7.61 -4.94 -3.08
C PHE A 37 -8.77 -5.79 -2.54
N THR A 38 -9.54 -5.31 -1.56
CA THR A 38 -10.76 -6.01 -1.11
C THR A 38 -11.93 -5.82 -2.08
N MET A 39 -11.84 -4.87 -3.01
CA MET A 39 -12.83 -4.70 -4.07
C MET A 39 -12.78 -5.88 -5.05
N ALA A 40 -13.93 -6.23 -5.66
CA ALA A 40 -13.91 -7.13 -6.81
C ALA A 40 -13.01 -6.58 -7.93
N THR A 41 -12.27 -7.45 -8.63
CA THR A 41 -11.30 -7.05 -9.66
C THR A 41 -11.88 -6.06 -10.66
N GLY A 42 -13.06 -6.36 -11.23
CA GLY A 42 -13.72 -5.45 -12.19
C GLY A 42 -14.21 -4.14 -11.60
N ALA A 43 -14.44 -4.07 -10.27
CA ALA A 43 -14.77 -2.81 -9.61
C ALA A 43 -13.51 -1.92 -9.45
N LEU A 44 -12.39 -2.50 -9.05
CA LEU A 44 -11.10 -1.81 -9.01
C LEU A 44 -10.67 -1.35 -10.42
N GLU A 45 -10.85 -2.19 -11.42
CA GLU A 45 -10.56 -1.88 -12.82
C GLU A 45 -11.30 -0.64 -13.30
N ARG A 46 -12.58 -0.50 -12.98
CA ARG A 46 -13.35 0.72 -13.32
C ARG A 46 -12.75 2.00 -12.71
N VAL A 47 -12.24 1.90 -11.49
CA VAL A 47 -11.53 3.02 -10.82
C VAL A 47 -10.25 3.37 -11.58
N LEU A 48 -9.40 2.39 -11.83
CA LEU A 48 -8.12 2.57 -12.50
C LEU A 48 -8.30 3.09 -13.95
N SER A 49 -9.24 2.53 -14.68
CA SER A 49 -9.61 2.97 -16.04
C SER A 49 -10.06 4.43 -16.04
N SER A 50 -10.91 4.82 -15.08
CA SER A 50 -11.38 6.20 -14.94
C SER A 50 -10.21 7.17 -14.68
N ILE A 51 -9.27 6.80 -13.81
CA ILE A 51 -8.07 7.61 -13.52
C ILE A 51 -7.17 7.68 -14.77
N ARG A 52 -6.87 6.55 -15.40
CA ARG A 52 -5.97 6.47 -16.55
C ARG A 52 -6.53 7.16 -17.80
N SER A 53 -7.87 7.36 -17.87
CA SER A 53 -8.49 8.13 -18.95
C SER A 53 -8.22 9.64 -18.89
N VAL A 54 -7.56 10.13 -17.82
CA VAL A 54 -7.14 11.52 -17.66
C VAL A 54 -5.70 11.67 -18.15
N PRO A 55 -5.43 12.37 -19.27
CA PRO A 55 -4.10 12.38 -19.91
C PRO A 55 -2.99 12.99 -19.05
N THR A 56 -3.34 13.85 -18.09
CA THR A 56 -2.39 14.52 -17.21
C THR A 56 -1.90 13.68 -16.06
N VAL A 57 -2.58 12.55 -15.76
CA VAL A 57 -2.17 11.64 -14.69
C VAL A 57 -1.08 10.71 -15.19
N GLU A 58 0.12 10.87 -14.65
CA GLU A 58 1.31 10.12 -15.03
C GLU A 58 1.46 8.83 -14.22
N VAL A 59 1.18 8.88 -12.91
CA VAL A 59 1.41 7.79 -11.97
C VAL A 59 0.14 7.45 -11.21
N ILE A 60 -0.12 6.14 -11.04
CA ILE A 60 -1.14 5.63 -10.12
C ILE A 60 -0.43 4.84 -9.01
N ARG A 61 -0.78 5.10 -7.76
CA ARG A 61 -0.33 4.32 -6.61
C ARG A 61 -1.50 3.68 -5.90
N ILE A 62 -1.36 2.45 -5.48
CA ILE A 62 -2.38 1.73 -4.70
C ILE A 62 -1.80 1.39 -3.33
N GLY A 63 -2.46 1.85 -2.26
CA GLY A 63 -2.15 1.44 -0.90
C GLY A 63 -2.99 0.23 -0.49
N THR A 64 -2.36 -0.86 -0.06
CA THR A 64 -3.08 -2.07 0.34
C THR A 64 -2.38 -2.82 1.47
N ARG A 65 -3.14 -3.44 2.35
CA ARG A 65 -2.64 -4.37 3.36
C ARG A 65 -2.92 -5.84 2.98
N CYS A 66 -3.64 -6.09 1.89
CA CYS A 66 -4.03 -7.44 1.48
C CYS A 66 -2.86 -8.43 1.40
N PRO A 67 -1.67 -8.12 0.87
CA PRO A 67 -0.57 -9.08 0.87
C PRO A 67 -0.19 -9.60 2.26
N ALA A 68 -0.35 -8.77 3.31
CA ALA A 68 -0.07 -9.17 4.69
C ALA A 68 -1.24 -9.94 5.34
N VAL A 69 -2.49 -9.52 5.11
CA VAL A 69 -3.65 -10.01 5.88
C VAL A 69 -4.59 -10.92 5.08
N LEU A 70 -4.54 -10.85 3.76
CA LEU A 70 -5.39 -11.60 2.83
C LEU A 70 -4.61 -11.94 1.54
N PRO A 71 -3.44 -12.62 1.63
CA PRO A 71 -2.54 -12.82 0.48
C PRO A 71 -3.20 -13.55 -0.70
N MET A 72 -4.16 -14.45 -0.44
CA MET A 72 -4.89 -15.17 -1.50
C MET A 72 -5.71 -14.23 -2.42
N ARG A 73 -5.93 -12.98 -2.03
CA ARG A 73 -6.60 -11.99 -2.87
C ARG A 73 -5.72 -11.51 -4.03
N VAL A 74 -4.40 -11.66 -3.93
CA VAL A 74 -3.47 -11.35 -5.01
C VAL A 74 -3.45 -12.50 -6.02
N THR A 75 -4.54 -12.58 -6.81
CA THR A 75 -4.74 -13.58 -7.85
C THR A 75 -4.05 -13.19 -9.16
N ASP A 76 -3.84 -14.18 -10.05
CA ASP A 76 -3.28 -13.92 -11.38
C ASP A 76 -4.19 -12.97 -12.19
N GLU A 77 -5.52 -13.08 -12.04
CA GLU A 77 -6.49 -12.17 -12.65
C GLU A 77 -6.27 -10.72 -12.19
N LEU A 78 -6.15 -10.50 -10.87
CA LEU A 78 -5.88 -9.16 -10.32
C LEU A 78 -4.56 -8.61 -10.86
N VAL A 79 -3.50 -9.41 -10.83
CA VAL A 79 -2.16 -9.02 -11.28
C VAL A 79 -2.15 -8.68 -12.78
N ALA A 80 -2.79 -9.52 -13.61
CA ALA A 80 -2.92 -9.28 -15.05
C ALA A 80 -3.65 -7.97 -15.34
N MET A 81 -4.73 -7.69 -14.61
CA MET A 81 -5.47 -6.44 -14.72
C MET A 81 -4.60 -5.24 -14.32
N LEU A 82 -3.93 -5.28 -13.15
CA LEU A 82 -3.09 -4.19 -12.68
C LEU A 82 -1.97 -3.84 -13.65
N LYS A 83 -1.36 -4.86 -14.28
CA LYS A 83 -0.28 -4.71 -15.27
C LYS A 83 -0.68 -3.83 -16.46
N THR A 84 -1.95 -3.77 -16.82
CA THR A 84 -2.42 -2.95 -17.95
C THR A 84 -2.45 -1.45 -17.65
N TYR A 85 -2.26 -1.05 -16.37
CA TYR A 85 -2.36 0.33 -15.92
C TYR A 85 -1.01 1.00 -15.58
N HIS A 86 0.10 0.48 -16.12
CA HIS A 86 1.40 1.13 -15.92
C HIS A 86 1.44 2.58 -16.46
N PRO A 87 2.23 3.48 -15.81
CA PRO A 87 3.00 3.32 -14.57
C PRO A 87 2.10 3.20 -13.32
N LEU A 88 2.12 2.03 -12.68
CA LEU A 88 1.36 1.74 -11.47
C LEU A 88 2.31 1.18 -10.41
N TYR A 89 2.15 1.66 -9.17
CA TYR A 89 2.93 1.25 -8.00
C TYR A 89 2.01 0.69 -6.93
N VAL A 90 2.45 -0.33 -6.22
CA VAL A 90 1.72 -0.87 -5.07
C VAL A 90 2.51 -0.61 -3.80
N ASN A 91 1.89 0.05 -2.82
CA ASN A 91 2.43 0.24 -1.50
C ASN A 91 1.74 -0.74 -0.54
N VAL A 92 2.51 -1.68 -0.01
CA VAL A 92 2.05 -2.67 0.97
C VAL A 92 2.35 -2.20 2.40
N HIS A 93 1.69 -2.79 3.38
CA HIS A 93 1.83 -2.44 4.79
C HIS A 93 2.19 -3.68 5.62
N PHE A 94 3.49 -3.90 5.83
CA PHE A 94 4.06 -4.85 6.79
C PHE A 94 4.71 -4.05 7.92
N ASN A 95 4.36 -4.38 9.16
CA ASN A 95 4.88 -3.73 10.35
C ASN A 95 5.81 -4.64 11.17
N HIS A 96 5.74 -5.96 10.97
CA HIS A 96 6.52 -6.93 11.73
C HIS A 96 6.96 -8.10 10.82
N PRO A 97 8.15 -8.70 11.05
CA PRO A 97 8.63 -9.84 10.25
C PRO A 97 7.64 -11.01 10.20
N ALA A 98 6.93 -11.28 11.29
CA ALA A 98 5.94 -12.36 11.37
C ALA A 98 4.75 -12.20 10.40
N GLU A 99 4.50 -11.00 9.86
CA GLU A 99 3.46 -10.78 8.85
C GLU A 99 3.90 -11.27 7.46
N LEU A 100 5.22 -11.38 7.22
CA LEU A 100 5.76 -11.86 5.95
C LEU A 100 5.79 -13.39 5.91
N THR A 101 4.61 -13.99 5.95
CA THR A 101 4.42 -15.44 5.80
C THR A 101 4.82 -15.91 4.39
N PRO A 102 5.03 -17.23 4.14
CA PRO A 102 5.28 -17.74 2.80
C PRO A 102 4.21 -17.31 1.78
N MET A 103 2.93 -17.33 2.16
CA MET A 103 1.84 -16.86 1.29
C MET A 103 1.90 -15.36 1.02
N ALA A 104 2.27 -14.55 2.01
CA ALA A 104 2.45 -13.11 1.83
C ALA A 104 3.63 -12.80 0.91
N ALA A 105 4.74 -13.53 1.06
CA ALA A 105 5.90 -13.44 0.19
C ALA A 105 5.56 -13.80 -1.26
N GLU A 106 4.79 -14.88 -1.48
CA GLU A 106 4.30 -15.28 -2.80
C GLU A 106 3.38 -14.21 -3.42
N ALA A 107 2.46 -13.64 -2.64
CA ALA A 107 1.59 -12.56 -3.10
C ALA A 107 2.39 -11.32 -3.56
N CYS A 108 3.43 -10.95 -2.81
CA CYS A 108 4.36 -9.88 -3.22
C CYS A 108 5.13 -10.26 -4.48
N ALA A 109 5.63 -11.50 -4.58
CA ALA A 109 6.37 -11.98 -5.73
C ALA A 109 5.54 -11.90 -7.02
N ARG A 110 4.25 -12.29 -6.99
CA ARG A 110 3.33 -12.18 -8.14
C ARG A 110 3.23 -10.75 -8.68
N LEU A 111 3.15 -9.76 -7.79
CA LEU A 111 3.13 -8.35 -8.18
C LEU A 111 4.45 -7.93 -8.83
N VAL A 112 5.57 -8.26 -8.18
CA VAL A 112 6.91 -7.88 -8.65
C VAL A 112 7.27 -8.57 -9.96
N ASP A 113 6.93 -9.86 -10.12
CA ASP A 113 7.18 -10.64 -11.35
C ASP A 113 6.36 -10.11 -12.54
N ALA A 114 5.23 -9.47 -12.26
CA ALA A 114 4.45 -8.76 -13.27
C ALA A 114 5.02 -7.38 -13.65
N GLY A 115 6.16 -6.98 -13.07
CA GLY A 115 6.81 -5.70 -13.32
C GLY A 115 6.17 -4.53 -12.55
N ILE A 116 5.36 -4.82 -11.52
CA ILE A 116 4.75 -3.79 -10.66
C ILE A 116 5.74 -3.47 -9.54
N PRO A 117 6.25 -2.24 -9.41
CA PRO A 117 7.08 -1.84 -8.28
C PRO A 117 6.29 -1.91 -6.97
N VAL A 118 6.85 -2.60 -5.97
CA VAL A 118 6.23 -2.78 -4.66
C VAL A 118 7.08 -2.11 -3.58
N GLY A 119 6.48 -1.17 -2.84
CA GLY A 119 7.08 -0.50 -1.70
C GLY A 119 6.36 -0.83 -0.40
N ASN A 120 7.09 -0.94 0.70
CA ASN A 120 6.49 -1.14 2.02
C ASN A 120 6.41 0.17 2.81
N GLN A 121 5.26 0.43 3.39
CA GLN A 121 5.01 1.50 4.33
C GLN A 121 4.78 0.87 5.71
N ALA A 122 5.76 1.01 6.61
CA ALA A 122 5.63 0.53 7.99
C ALA A 122 5.23 1.68 8.92
N VAL A 123 4.54 1.35 10.00
CA VAL A 123 4.23 2.28 11.09
C VAL A 123 5.04 1.86 12.32
N LEU A 124 5.70 2.81 12.96
CA LEU A 124 6.43 2.57 14.20
C LEU A 124 5.46 2.43 15.36
N LEU A 125 5.44 1.25 15.99
CA LEU A 125 4.47 0.85 17.01
C LEU A 125 5.19 0.40 18.28
N ARG A 126 4.92 1.09 19.40
CA ARG A 126 5.47 0.75 20.72
C ARG A 126 5.16 -0.70 21.11
N GLY A 127 6.20 -1.43 21.53
CA GLY A 127 6.09 -2.81 21.99
C GLY A 127 5.84 -3.84 20.89
N ILE A 128 5.79 -3.41 19.61
CA ILE A 128 5.61 -4.29 18.44
C ILE A 128 6.89 -4.29 17.59
N ASN A 129 7.31 -3.14 17.10
CA ASN A 129 8.43 -3.00 16.19
C ASN A 129 9.34 -1.80 16.51
N ASP A 130 9.21 -1.24 17.70
CA ASP A 130 10.05 -0.11 18.13
C ASP A 130 11.44 -0.53 18.61
N ASP A 131 11.77 -1.83 18.65
CA ASP A 131 13.14 -2.32 18.67
C ASP A 131 13.74 -2.21 17.25
N PRO A 132 14.86 -1.49 17.06
CA PRO A 132 15.50 -1.35 15.76
C PRO A 132 15.85 -2.66 15.07
N LYS A 133 16.16 -3.72 15.84
CA LYS A 133 16.47 -5.06 15.32
C LYS A 133 15.27 -5.72 14.65
N VAL A 134 14.07 -5.50 15.17
CA VAL A 134 12.82 -6.02 14.57
C VAL A 134 12.60 -5.38 13.20
N LEU A 135 12.79 -4.07 13.09
CA LEU A 135 12.66 -3.37 11.80
C LEU A 135 13.81 -3.72 10.83
N GLU A 136 15.04 -3.93 11.32
CA GLU A 136 16.14 -4.44 10.49
C GLU A 136 15.77 -5.81 9.87
N GLU A 137 15.26 -6.74 10.70
CA GLU A 137 14.83 -8.05 10.22
C GLU A 137 13.67 -7.94 9.21
N LEU A 138 12.66 -7.12 9.50
CA LEU A 138 11.56 -6.86 8.58
C LEU A 138 12.08 -6.34 7.24
N PHE A 139 12.91 -5.30 7.25
CA PHE A 139 13.36 -4.64 6.02
C PHE A 139 14.27 -5.55 5.20
N ARG A 140 15.15 -6.32 5.83
CA ARG A 140 15.96 -7.33 5.14
C ARG A 140 15.09 -8.43 4.53
N SER A 141 14.07 -8.89 5.24
CA SER A 141 13.13 -9.90 4.75
C SER A 141 12.31 -9.39 3.56
N LEU A 142 11.85 -8.14 3.61
CA LEU A 142 11.16 -7.49 2.49
C LEU A 142 12.05 -7.38 1.25
N VAL A 143 13.31 -6.98 1.41
CA VAL A 143 14.28 -6.89 0.30
C VAL A 143 14.52 -8.26 -0.35
N ARG A 144 14.59 -9.35 0.44
CA ARG A 144 14.72 -10.72 -0.09
C ARG A 144 13.56 -11.10 -1.01
N VAL A 145 12.35 -10.60 -0.74
CA VAL A 145 11.17 -10.82 -1.61
C VAL A 145 10.95 -9.66 -2.59
N ARG A 146 11.97 -8.81 -2.78
CA ARG A 146 11.99 -7.68 -3.74
C ARG A 146 10.94 -6.60 -3.47
N VAL A 147 10.51 -6.47 -2.21
CA VAL A 147 9.69 -5.36 -1.73
C VAL A 147 10.62 -4.31 -1.13
N ARG A 148 10.55 -3.09 -1.65
CA ARG A 148 11.39 -1.98 -1.18
C ARG A 148 10.84 -1.41 0.13
N PRO A 149 11.60 -1.36 1.25
CA PRO A 149 11.26 -0.50 2.38
C PRO A 149 11.19 0.96 1.89
N TYR A 150 10.02 1.60 2.05
CA TYR A 150 9.75 2.89 1.42
C TYR A 150 9.52 4.00 2.44
N TYR A 151 8.61 3.78 3.39
CA TYR A 151 8.35 4.71 4.49
C TYR A 151 8.30 4.00 5.83
N LEU A 152 8.79 4.70 6.86
CA LEU A 152 8.50 4.42 8.27
C LEU A 152 7.72 5.62 8.82
N PHE A 153 6.42 5.42 9.04
CA PHE A 153 5.54 6.43 9.60
C PHE A 153 5.55 6.41 11.11
N GLN A 154 5.39 7.58 11.71
CA GLN A 154 5.01 7.69 13.11
C GLN A 154 3.55 7.27 13.26
N CYS A 155 3.20 6.58 14.36
CA CYS A 155 1.81 6.20 14.64
C CYS A 155 0.92 7.45 14.77
N ASP A 156 -0.16 7.49 14.00
CA ASP A 156 -1.11 8.59 13.94
C ASP A 156 -1.85 8.84 15.27
N LEU A 157 -2.38 10.07 15.41
CA LEU A 157 -3.19 10.50 16.54
C LEU A 157 -4.65 10.02 16.38
N VAL A 158 -4.84 8.71 16.31
CA VAL A 158 -6.17 8.10 16.16
C VAL A 158 -6.62 7.52 17.50
N ARG A 159 -7.89 7.75 17.85
CA ARG A 159 -8.49 7.20 19.08
C ARG A 159 -8.42 5.66 19.09
N GLY A 160 -7.95 5.12 20.23
CA GLY A 160 -7.85 3.66 20.42
C GLY A 160 -6.48 3.05 20.09
N VAL A 161 -5.53 3.84 19.53
CA VAL A 161 -4.17 3.37 19.22
C VAL A 161 -3.09 4.12 20.00
N GLU A 162 -3.46 4.94 20.97
CA GLU A 162 -2.56 5.80 21.73
C GLU A 162 -1.44 5.02 22.44
N HIS A 163 -1.74 3.81 22.87
CA HIS A 163 -0.78 2.92 23.54
C HIS A 163 0.35 2.43 22.63
N PHE A 164 0.17 2.45 21.31
CA PHE A 164 1.21 2.11 20.33
C PHE A 164 2.11 3.29 19.95
N ARG A 165 1.81 4.49 20.41
CA ARG A 165 2.58 5.66 20.02
C ARG A 165 3.95 5.70 20.68
N THR A 166 4.95 6.05 19.88
CA THR A 166 6.33 6.30 20.33
C THR A 166 6.66 7.79 20.28
N PRO A 167 7.60 8.28 21.09
CA PRO A 167 8.18 9.61 20.89
C PRO A 167 8.88 9.69 19.52
N LEU A 168 8.91 10.89 18.93
CA LEU A 168 9.61 11.12 17.64
C LEU A 168 11.11 10.76 17.74
N ALA A 169 11.74 11.04 18.90
CA ALA A 169 13.13 10.67 19.16
C ALA A 169 13.39 9.17 18.91
N ARG A 170 12.44 8.29 19.27
CA ARG A 170 12.56 6.85 19.02
C ARG A 170 12.60 6.53 17.53
N GLY A 171 11.79 7.22 16.73
CA GLY A 171 11.84 7.07 15.28
C GLY A 171 13.18 7.50 14.68
N ILE A 172 13.78 8.57 15.20
CA ILE A 172 15.10 9.05 14.78
C ILE A 172 16.19 8.01 15.14
N GLU A 173 16.20 7.51 16.38
CA GLU A 173 17.12 6.46 16.83
C GLU A 173 17.05 5.21 15.94
N VAL A 174 15.84 4.78 15.61
CA VAL A 174 15.61 3.63 14.71
C VAL A 174 16.20 3.90 13.32
N MET A 175 15.94 5.07 12.75
CA MET A 175 16.46 5.44 11.43
C MET A 175 17.99 5.57 11.43
N GLU A 176 18.58 6.09 12.49
CA GLU A 176 20.05 6.16 12.66
C GLU A 176 20.65 4.76 12.73
N TYR A 177 20.04 3.87 13.50
CA TYR A 177 20.45 2.47 13.59
C TYR A 177 20.39 1.76 12.22
N LEU A 178 19.33 1.97 11.45
CA LEU A 178 19.10 1.30 10.15
C LEU A 178 20.00 1.83 9.03
N ARG A 179 20.59 3.00 9.20
CA ARG A 179 21.46 3.61 8.17
C ARG A 179 22.68 2.75 7.89
N GLY A 180 22.80 2.26 6.64
CA GLY A 180 23.95 1.46 6.20
C GLY A 180 23.91 -0.03 6.57
N ARG A 181 22.74 -0.54 6.98
CA ARG A 181 22.56 -1.97 7.35
C ARG A 181 21.73 -2.74 6.34
#